data_9423ec1cce78784f699aa6fc0f012487
#
_entry.id   9423ec1cce78784f699aa6fc0f012487
#
_cell.length_a   1.000
_cell.length_b   1.000
_cell.length_c   1.000
_cell.angle_alpha   90.00
_cell.angle_beta   90.00
_cell.angle_gamma   90.00
#
_symmetry.space_group_name_H-M   'P 1'
#
loop_
_entity.id
_entity.type
_entity.pdbx_description
1 polymer ?
#
loop_
_entity_poly.entity_id
_entity_poly.type
_entity_poly.pdbx_seq_one_letter_code
_entity_poly.pdbx_strand_id
1 'polypeptide(L)'
;MQTHSIDLLITEADQLLKTASDELFHSEEDVTAYVVCHNSRQSIINYLASYLLKNGIVLKEPVSMASLMEQCRTSDRRFNNIDISQIFCRHEENNEEYCLNVEKVTDCLRIAEQTRSITVSKPLAN
;
A
#
# COMPACT_ATOMS: atom_id res chain seq x y z
N MET A 1 5.41 -10.08 -20.95
CA MET A 1 5.16 -10.83 -19.76
C MET A 1 5.20 -10.00 -18.51
N GLN A 2 6.28 -9.26 -18.30
CA GLN A 2 6.33 -8.42 -17.11
C GLN A 2 5.22 -7.40 -17.07
N THR A 3 4.88 -6.83 -18.22
CA THR A 3 3.79 -5.86 -18.28
C THR A 3 2.49 -6.46 -17.77
N HIS A 4 2.23 -7.72 -18.15
CA HIS A 4 1.03 -8.40 -17.71
C HIS A 4 1.03 -8.62 -16.19
N SER A 5 2.18 -9.01 -15.65
CA SER A 5 2.30 -9.21 -14.20
C SER A 5 2.15 -7.89 -13.44
N ILE A 6 2.67 -6.82 -14.00
CA ILE A 6 2.56 -5.50 -13.39
C ILE A 6 1.08 -5.07 -13.35
N ASP A 7 0.37 -5.29 -14.44
CA ASP A 7 -1.05 -4.96 -14.49
C ASP A 7 -1.85 -5.74 -13.46
N LEU A 8 -1.48 -7.01 -13.24
CA LEU A 8 -2.12 -7.81 -12.21
C LEU A 8 -1.88 -7.26 -10.82
N LEU A 9 -0.66 -6.82 -10.55
CA LEU A 9 -0.36 -6.22 -9.25
C LEU A 9 -1.21 -4.99 -8.98
N ILE A 10 -1.37 -4.15 -9.98
CA ILE A 10 -2.18 -2.94 -9.85
C ILE A 10 -3.64 -3.31 -9.69
N THR A 11 -4.13 -4.27 -10.46
CA THR A 11 -5.52 -4.70 -10.36
C THR A 11 -5.82 -5.26 -8.98
N GLU A 12 -4.94 -6.08 -8.46
CA GLU A 12 -5.10 -6.64 -7.12
C GLU A 12 -5.06 -5.54 -6.06
N ALA A 13 -4.13 -4.59 -6.22
CA ALA A 13 -4.02 -3.48 -5.28
C ALA A 13 -5.30 -2.67 -5.28
N ASP A 14 -5.86 -2.41 -6.46
CA ASP A 14 -7.10 -1.64 -6.56
C ASP A 14 -8.26 -2.36 -5.89
N GLN A 15 -8.32 -3.69 -6.04
CA GLN A 15 -9.37 -4.47 -5.39
C GLN A 15 -9.23 -4.47 -3.88
N LEU A 16 -7.99 -4.60 -3.40
CA LEU A 16 -7.73 -4.56 -1.97
C LEU A 16 -8.09 -3.20 -1.38
N LEU A 17 -7.74 -2.15 -2.11
CA LEU A 17 -8.05 -0.79 -1.68
C LEU A 17 -9.55 -0.56 -1.63
N LYS A 18 -10.26 -1.04 -2.65
CA LYS A 18 -11.71 -0.90 -2.68
C LYS A 18 -12.35 -1.65 -1.54
N THR A 19 -11.91 -2.87 -1.25
CA THR A 19 -12.45 -3.64 -0.14
C THR A 19 -12.23 -2.92 1.19
N ALA A 20 -11.03 -2.37 1.38
CA ALA A 20 -10.75 -1.62 2.60
C ALA A 20 -11.63 -0.39 2.71
N SER A 21 -11.81 0.33 1.62
CA SER A 21 -12.63 1.52 1.60
C SER A 21 -14.10 1.19 1.89
N ASP A 22 -14.60 0.13 1.26
CA ASP A 22 -15.99 -0.28 1.46
C ASP A 22 -16.21 -0.69 2.92
N GLU A 23 -15.23 -1.34 3.53
CA GLU A 23 -15.34 -1.77 4.92
C GLU A 23 -15.51 -0.57 5.85
N LEU A 24 -14.81 0.53 5.57
CA LEU A 24 -14.90 1.71 6.41
C LEU A 24 -16.26 2.43 6.30
N PHE A 25 -17.03 2.13 5.25
CA PHE A 25 -18.35 2.73 5.12
C PHE A 25 -19.41 2.02 5.94
N HIS A 26 -19.07 0.88 6.54
CA HIS A 26 -19.99 0.24 7.47
C HIS A 26 -20.11 1.12 8.72
N SER A 27 -21.16 0.91 9.50
CA SER A 27 -21.28 1.63 10.76
C SER A 27 -20.07 1.29 11.62
N GLU A 28 -19.69 2.21 12.49
CA GLU A 28 -18.50 2.05 13.30
C GLU A 28 -18.45 0.72 14.05
N GLU A 29 -19.61 0.26 14.50
CA GLU A 29 -19.69 -1.00 15.21
C GLU A 29 -19.41 -2.21 14.35
N ASP A 30 -19.64 -2.07 13.04
CA ASP A 30 -19.51 -3.18 12.10
C ASP A 30 -18.21 -3.18 11.32
N VAL A 31 -17.37 -2.16 11.51
CA VAL A 31 -16.10 -2.08 10.80
C VAL A 31 -15.16 -3.16 11.32
N THR A 32 -14.62 -3.96 10.41
CA THR A 32 -13.59 -4.91 10.73
C THR A 32 -12.23 -4.25 10.50
N ALA A 33 -11.71 -3.64 11.54
CA ALA A 33 -10.48 -2.86 11.43
C ALA A 33 -9.32 -3.68 10.86
N TYR A 34 -9.25 -4.96 11.23
CA TYR A 34 -8.21 -5.82 10.69
C TYR A 34 -8.26 -5.90 9.17
N VAL A 35 -9.46 -6.00 8.59
CA VAL A 35 -9.61 -6.07 7.14
C VAL A 35 -9.10 -4.79 6.49
N VAL A 36 -9.46 -3.64 7.06
CA VAL A 36 -9.00 -2.36 6.53
C VAL A 36 -7.48 -2.27 6.60
N CYS A 37 -6.92 -2.64 7.74
CA CYS A 37 -5.48 -2.58 7.95
C CYS A 37 -4.73 -3.50 6.98
N HIS A 38 -5.13 -4.77 6.94
CA HIS A 38 -4.47 -5.76 6.11
C HIS A 38 -4.54 -5.38 4.62
N ASN A 39 -5.73 -5.04 4.16
CA ASN A 39 -5.91 -4.74 2.75
C ASN A 39 -5.22 -3.45 2.33
N SER A 40 -5.20 -2.45 3.21
CA SER A 40 -4.48 -1.22 2.93
C SER A 40 -2.98 -1.47 2.81
N ARG A 41 -2.42 -2.22 3.74
CA ARG A 41 -0.99 -2.56 3.71
C ARG A 41 -0.64 -3.34 2.45
N GLN A 42 -1.44 -4.34 2.13
CA GLN A 42 -1.14 -5.17 0.98
C GLN A 42 -1.27 -4.37 -0.33
N SER A 43 -2.23 -3.46 -0.40
CA SER A 43 -2.35 -2.62 -1.58
C SER A 43 -1.13 -1.71 -1.73
N ILE A 44 -0.63 -1.16 -0.61
CA ILE A 44 0.58 -0.34 -0.65
C ILE A 44 1.75 -1.16 -1.22
N ILE A 45 1.94 -2.37 -0.71
CA ILE A 45 3.03 -3.23 -1.17
C ILE A 45 2.91 -3.48 -2.67
N ASN A 46 1.71 -3.80 -3.13
CA ASN A 46 1.50 -4.09 -4.55
C ASN A 46 1.73 -2.85 -5.43
N TYR A 47 1.27 -1.68 -4.99
CA TYR A 47 1.50 -0.46 -5.75
C TYR A 47 2.99 -0.14 -5.86
N LEU A 48 3.69 -0.23 -4.74
CA LEU A 48 5.12 0.08 -4.74
C LEU A 48 5.88 -0.90 -5.63
N ALA A 49 5.57 -2.19 -5.51
CA ALA A 49 6.23 -3.20 -6.33
C ALA A 49 5.95 -2.95 -7.82
N SER A 50 4.70 -2.65 -8.16
CA SER A 50 4.35 -2.41 -9.56
C SER A 50 5.08 -1.19 -10.11
N TYR A 51 5.22 -0.15 -9.29
CA TYR A 51 5.95 1.05 -9.72
C TYR A 51 7.40 0.72 -10.06
N LEU A 52 8.06 -0.01 -9.16
CA LEU A 52 9.47 -0.36 -9.38
C LEU A 52 9.64 -1.25 -10.60
N LEU A 53 8.82 -2.27 -10.74
CA LEU A 53 8.91 -3.18 -11.87
C LEU A 53 8.62 -2.47 -13.19
N LYS A 54 7.66 -1.55 -13.17
CA LYS A 54 7.31 -0.79 -14.37
C LYS A 54 8.49 0.08 -14.83
N ASN A 55 9.34 0.48 -13.91
CA ASN A 55 10.51 1.29 -14.22
C ASN A 55 11.78 0.45 -14.38
N GLY A 56 11.64 -0.86 -14.46
CA GLY A 56 12.77 -1.74 -14.70
C GLY A 56 13.67 -1.94 -13.50
N ILE A 57 13.16 -1.67 -12.30
CA ILE A 57 13.96 -1.78 -11.09
C ILE A 57 13.69 -3.13 -10.43
N VAL A 58 14.78 -3.84 -10.11
CA VAL A 58 14.69 -5.14 -9.44
C VAL A 58 14.34 -4.93 -7.98
N LEU A 59 13.37 -5.70 -7.47
CA LEU A 59 12.97 -5.59 -6.08
C LEU A 59 14.07 -6.14 -5.17
N LYS A 60 14.39 -5.38 -4.15
CA LYS A 60 15.44 -5.75 -3.20
C LYS A 60 14.93 -6.77 -2.19
N GLU A 61 15.71 -7.78 -1.94
CA GLU A 61 15.37 -8.80 -0.94
C GLU A 61 15.89 -8.41 0.43
N PRO A 62 15.17 -8.67 1.51
CA PRO A 62 13.81 -9.22 1.50
C PRO A 62 12.79 -8.16 1.11
N VAL A 63 11.76 -8.59 0.41
CA VAL A 63 10.71 -7.66 -0.04
C VAL A 63 9.81 -7.34 1.13
N SER A 64 9.70 -6.05 1.44
CA SER A 64 8.83 -5.58 2.52
C SER A 64 8.33 -4.20 2.15
N MET A 65 7.31 -3.73 2.87
CA MET A 65 6.79 -2.40 2.62
C MET A 65 7.89 -1.35 2.79
N ALA A 66 8.69 -1.49 3.83
CA ALA A 66 9.75 -0.52 4.11
C ALA A 66 10.83 -0.51 3.02
N SER A 67 11.28 -1.70 2.58
CA SER A 67 12.32 -1.74 1.57
C SER A 67 11.80 -1.25 0.22
N LEU A 68 10.55 -1.57 -0.12
CA LEU A 68 9.96 -1.10 -1.36
C LEU A 68 9.80 0.42 -1.35
N MET A 69 9.36 0.97 -0.23
CA MET A 69 9.20 2.41 -0.11
C MET A 69 10.53 3.12 -0.26
N GLU A 70 11.58 2.57 0.34
CA GLU A 70 12.91 3.16 0.22
C GLU A 70 13.38 3.16 -1.23
N GLN A 71 13.18 2.06 -1.94
CA GLN A 71 13.53 2.01 -3.36
C GLN A 71 12.74 3.02 -4.18
N CYS A 72 11.45 3.15 -3.87
CA CYS A 72 10.61 4.11 -4.59
C CYS A 72 11.05 5.55 -4.32
N ARG A 73 11.41 5.85 -3.08
CA ARG A 73 11.88 7.19 -2.72
C ARG A 73 13.15 7.56 -3.46
N THR A 74 14.02 6.57 -3.69
CA THR A 74 15.24 6.79 -4.44
C THR A 74 14.95 7.09 -5.90
N SER A 75 13.89 6.48 -6.44
CA SER A 75 13.53 6.65 -7.85
C SER A 75 12.65 7.85 -8.14
N ASP A 76 11.82 8.24 -7.17
CA ASP A 76 10.82 9.27 -7.41
C ASP A 76 10.57 10.04 -6.11
N ARG A 77 10.94 11.31 -6.10
CA ARG A 77 10.85 12.14 -4.90
C ARG A 77 9.43 12.31 -4.39
N ARG A 78 8.41 12.06 -5.21
CA ARG A 78 7.03 12.19 -4.75
C ARG A 78 6.73 11.23 -3.61
N PHE A 79 7.43 10.10 -3.55
CA PHE A 79 7.24 9.14 -2.45
C PHE A 79 7.76 9.67 -1.12
N ASN A 80 8.56 10.72 -1.13
CA ASN A 80 9.02 11.33 0.12
C ASN A 80 7.89 11.98 0.90
N ASN A 81 6.76 12.23 0.24
CA ASN A 81 5.60 12.81 0.91
C ASN A 81 4.74 11.78 1.62
N ILE A 82 5.07 10.51 1.48
CA ILE A 82 4.31 9.43 2.12
C ILE A 82 5.05 9.00 3.37
N ASP A 83 4.36 9.04 4.50
CA ASP A 83 4.95 8.67 5.78
C ASP A 83 4.35 7.35 6.26
N ILE A 84 5.06 6.25 6.03
CA ILE A 84 4.58 4.93 6.45
C ILE A 84 4.84 4.67 7.93
N SER A 85 5.51 5.57 8.62
CA SER A 85 5.72 5.40 10.05
C SER A 85 4.39 5.45 10.81
N GLN A 86 3.34 5.95 10.19
CA GLN A 86 2.02 5.97 10.80
C GLN A 86 1.31 4.62 10.72
N ILE A 87 1.88 3.66 10.01
CA ILE A 87 1.33 2.31 9.92
C ILE A 87 1.96 1.48 11.03
N PHE A 88 1.19 1.26 12.09
CA PHE A 88 1.72 0.63 13.30
C PHE A 88 1.42 -0.85 13.43
N CYS A 89 0.57 -1.41 12.58
CA CYS A 89 0.20 -2.80 12.72
C CYS A 89 1.40 -3.70 12.45
N ARG A 90 1.48 -4.80 13.19
CA ARG A 90 2.61 -5.71 13.12
C ARG A 90 2.20 -7.11 12.75
N HIS A 91 1.32 -7.21 11.79
CA HIS A 91 0.82 -8.51 11.34
C HIS A 91 1.91 -9.45 10.89
N GLU A 92 2.97 -8.90 10.32
CA GLU A 92 4.06 -9.73 9.82
C GLU A 92 4.95 -10.26 10.93
N GLU A 93 4.91 -9.62 12.09
CA GLU A 93 5.76 -10.03 13.20
C GLU A 93 5.00 -10.79 14.26
N ASN A 94 3.74 -10.40 14.46
CA ASN A 94 2.94 -10.99 15.51
C ASN A 94 1.49 -11.05 15.05
N ASN A 95 1.05 -12.24 14.74
CA ASN A 95 -0.28 -12.45 14.16
C ASN A 95 -1.40 -12.17 15.11
N GLU A 96 -1.13 -12.03 16.38
CA GLU A 96 -2.19 -11.89 17.35
C GLU A 96 -2.58 -10.45 17.60
N GLU A 97 -1.74 -9.53 17.17
CA GLU A 97 -2.01 -8.13 17.42
C GLU A 97 -2.46 -7.42 16.17
N TYR A 98 -3.74 -7.24 16.06
CA TYR A 98 -4.31 -6.54 14.94
C TYR A 98 -4.60 -5.11 15.32
N CYS A 99 -4.62 -4.24 14.32
CA CYS A 99 -5.03 -2.88 14.53
C CYS A 99 -6.55 -2.86 14.71
N LEU A 100 -7.00 -2.55 15.91
CA LEU A 100 -8.43 -2.50 16.21
C LEU A 100 -8.95 -1.08 16.26
N ASN A 101 -8.09 -0.11 16.06
CA ASN A 101 -8.45 1.29 16.16
C ASN A 101 -8.88 1.82 14.79
N VAL A 102 -10.15 2.21 14.68
CA VAL A 102 -10.71 2.65 13.41
C VAL A 102 -9.99 3.90 12.88
N GLU A 103 -9.59 4.80 13.77
CA GLU A 103 -8.87 5.99 13.34
C GLU A 103 -7.53 5.65 12.70
N LYS A 104 -6.81 4.70 13.30
CA LYS A 104 -5.50 4.30 12.78
C LYS A 104 -5.62 3.60 11.43
N VAL A 105 -6.63 2.75 11.28
CA VAL A 105 -6.78 2.06 9.99
C VAL A 105 -7.26 3.01 8.91
N THR A 106 -7.96 4.08 9.30
CA THR A 106 -8.32 5.12 8.36
C THR A 106 -7.05 5.80 7.82
N ASP A 107 -6.05 6.01 8.67
CA ASP A 107 -4.78 6.56 8.25
C ASP A 107 -4.08 5.60 7.28
N CYS A 108 -4.15 4.29 7.56
CA CYS A 108 -3.56 3.31 6.65
C CYS A 108 -4.20 3.36 5.27
N LEU A 109 -5.53 3.48 5.24
CA LEU A 109 -6.25 3.59 3.97
C LEU A 109 -5.84 4.86 3.24
N ARG A 110 -5.72 5.96 3.95
CA ARG A 110 -5.32 7.23 3.35
C ARG A 110 -3.94 7.12 2.72
N ILE A 111 -3.01 6.46 3.40
CA ILE A 111 -1.66 6.26 2.88
C ILE A 111 -1.71 5.38 1.63
N ALA A 112 -2.56 4.36 1.64
CA ALA A 112 -2.73 3.51 0.46
C ALA A 112 -3.24 4.31 -0.73
N GLU A 113 -4.18 5.21 -0.50
CA GLU A 113 -4.72 6.07 -1.55
C GLU A 113 -3.66 7.04 -2.08
N GLN A 114 -2.82 7.57 -1.20
CA GLN A 114 -1.73 8.42 -1.62
C GLN A 114 -0.74 7.65 -2.48
N THR A 115 -0.42 6.42 -2.07
CA THR A 115 0.50 5.57 -2.82
C THR A 115 -0.05 5.27 -4.21
N ARG A 116 -1.33 4.94 -4.28
CA ARG A 116 -1.98 4.70 -5.58
C ARG A 116 -1.88 5.92 -6.46
N SER A 117 -2.15 7.08 -5.91
CA SER A 117 -2.15 8.33 -6.66
C SER A 117 -0.83 8.56 -7.39
N ILE A 118 0.28 8.28 -6.71
CA ILE A 118 1.59 8.44 -7.33
C ILE A 118 1.85 7.33 -8.34
N THR A 119 1.52 6.10 -7.97
CA THR A 119 1.85 4.93 -8.76
C THR A 119 1.16 4.92 -10.12
N VAL A 120 -0.11 5.34 -10.15
CA VAL A 120 -0.88 5.30 -11.39
C VAL A 120 -0.82 6.61 -12.17
N SER A 121 -0.20 7.64 -11.61
CA SER A 121 -0.07 8.91 -12.32
C SER A 121 1.10 8.84 -13.29
N LYS A 122 1.19 9.83 -14.16
CA LYS A 122 2.30 9.89 -15.10
C LYS A 122 3.61 10.11 -14.36
N PRO A 123 4.72 9.54 -14.85
CA PRO A 123 6.01 9.80 -14.24
C PRO A 123 6.30 11.29 -14.25
N LEU A 124 7.17 11.72 -13.34
CA LEU A 124 7.60 13.10 -13.32
C LEU A 124 8.28 13.44 -14.63
N ALA A 125 7.91 14.60 -15.18
CA ALA A 125 8.56 15.08 -16.38
C ALA A 125 9.99 15.48 -16.03
N ASN A 126 10.90 15.23 -16.96
CA ASN A 126 12.30 15.59 -16.77
C ASN A 126 12.56 16.97 -17.26
#